data_db6b993e73e46d74517e83e486c28005
#
_entry.id   db6b993e73e46d74517e83e486c28005
#
_cell.length_a   1.000
_cell.length_b   1.000
_cell.length_c   1.000
_cell.angle_alpha   90.00
_cell.angle_beta   90.00
_cell.angle_gamma   90.00
#
_symmetry.space_group_name_H-M   'P 1'
#
loop_
_entity.id
_entity.type
_entity.pdbx_description
1 polymer ?
#
loop_
_entity_poly.entity_id
_entity_poly.type
_entity_poly.pdbx_seq_one_letter_code
_entity_poly.pdbx_strand_id
1 'polypeptide(L)'
;MPAFFTAAHPSGYTLSTDPARLDIAAVHRWLSEESYWAKHIPRATVERAIANSLCFGIYAPDGQQAAFCRVVTDRATFAWLCDVFVLPAHRGHGLGKWLVKQMLAHPDLQNLRRHLLATFDAHTLYQRFGYEPLDRPDRWLEIKMANPYG
;
A
#
# COMPACT_ATOMS: atom_id res chain seq x y z
N MET A 1 4.64 14.65 -20.15
CA MET A 1 4.54 14.42 -18.71
C MET A 1 3.67 13.21 -18.48
N PRO A 2 4.18 12.18 -17.86
CA PRO A 2 3.29 11.11 -17.45
C PRO A 2 2.30 11.64 -16.43
N ALA A 3 1.02 11.40 -16.68
CA ALA A 3 -0.01 11.73 -15.72
C ALA A 3 0.02 10.70 -14.58
N PHE A 4 -0.24 11.15 -13.35
CA PHE A 4 -0.42 10.23 -12.24
C PHE A 4 -1.77 9.50 -12.39
N PHE A 5 -1.82 8.30 -11.86
CA PHE A 5 -3.07 7.54 -11.80
C PHE A 5 -3.97 8.18 -10.76
N THR A 6 -5.23 8.43 -11.13
CA THR A 6 -6.22 9.03 -10.23
C THR A 6 -7.55 8.32 -10.37
N ALA A 7 -8.34 8.33 -9.30
CA ALA A 7 -9.69 7.79 -9.30
C ALA A 7 -10.56 8.60 -8.33
N ALA A 8 -11.86 8.64 -8.60
CA ALA A 8 -12.84 9.31 -7.74
C ALA A 8 -13.83 8.28 -7.19
N HIS A 9 -14.10 8.39 -5.89
CA HIS A 9 -15.09 7.57 -5.21
C HIS A 9 -16.41 8.33 -5.12
N PRO A 10 -17.57 7.66 -5.24
CA PRO A 10 -18.87 8.35 -5.17
C PRO A 10 -19.10 9.16 -3.89
N SER A 11 -18.43 8.80 -2.79
CA SER A 11 -18.53 9.52 -1.51
C SER A 11 -17.68 10.80 -1.45
N GLY A 12 -16.96 11.16 -2.53
CA GLY A 12 -16.11 12.35 -2.56
C GLY A 12 -14.63 12.13 -2.24
N TYR A 13 -14.26 10.93 -1.82
CA TYR A 13 -12.84 10.58 -1.68
C TYR A 13 -12.18 10.46 -3.05
N THR A 14 -10.89 10.81 -3.12
CA THR A 14 -10.10 10.68 -4.34
C THR A 14 -8.85 9.86 -4.07
N LEU A 15 -8.34 9.22 -5.10
CA LEU A 15 -7.10 8.45 -5.04
C LEU A 15 -6.10 9.04 -6.02
N SER A 16 -4.83 9.07 -5.63
CA SER A 16 -3.75 9.55 -6.51
C SER A 16 -2.47 8.81 -6.22
N THR A 17 -1.66 8.60 -7.27
CA THR A 17 -0.29 8.09 -7.14
C THR A 17 0.76 9.22 -7.17
N ASP A 18 0.34 10.47 -7.13
CA ASP A 18 1.25 11.61 -7.05
C ASP A 18 1.95 11.64 -5.68
N PRO A 19 3.26 11.37 -5.61
CA PRO A 19 3.97 11.35 -4.34
C PRO A 19 4.01 12.73 -3.66
N ALA A 20 3.87 13.81 -4.41
CA ALA A 20 3.85 15.16 -3.84
C ALA A 20 2.61 15.43 -2.98
N ARG A 21 1.54 14.64 -3.16
CA ARG A 21 0.32 14.76 -2.34
C ARG A 21 0.40 14.02 -1.02
N LEU A 22 1.37 13.12 -0.83
CA LEU A 22 1.45 12.31 0.37
C LEU A 22 1.76 13.16 1.60
N ASP A 23 1.03 12.91 2.67
CA ASP A 23 1.35 13.41 4.01
C ASP A 23 2.35 12.46 4.65
N ILE A 24 3.63 12.68 4.37
CA ILE A 24 4.70 11.79 4.82
C ILE A 24 4.76 11.72 6.35
N ALA A 25 4.50 12.82 7.03
CA ALA A 25 4.47 12.83 8.50
C ALA A 25 3.38 11.89 9.04
N ALA A 26 2.20 11.91 8.44
CA ALA A 26 1.11 11.03 8.85
C ALA A 26 1.41 9.56 8.52
N VAL A 27 1.97 9.29 7.34
CA VAL A 27 2.37 7.93 6.95
C VAL A 27 3.41 7.39 7.91
N HIS A 28 4.46 8.17 8.18
CA HIS A 28 5.52 7.77 9.12
C HIS A 28 4.96 7.52 10.52
N ARG A 29 4.15 8.42 11.04
CA ARG A 29 3.57 8.29 12.37
C ARG A 29 2.75 7.01 12.49
N TRP A 30 1.90 6.73 11.50
CA TRP A 30 1.07 5.52 11.54
C TRP A 30 1.93 4.26 11.49
N LEU A 31 2.89 4.19 10.58
CA LEU A 31 3.77 3.02 10.46
C LEU A 31 4.60 2.81 11.72
N SER A 32 5.19 3.88 12.25
CA SER A 32 6.07 3.81 13.41
C SER A 32 5.33 3.47 14.70
N GLU A 33 4.12 4.01 14.89
CA GLU A 33 3.39 3.91 16.16
C GLU A 33 2.29 2.86 16.14
N GLU A 34 1.60 2.67 15.01
CA GLU A 34 0.38 1.87 14.96
C GLU A 34 0.55 0.53 14.25
N SER A 35 1.46 0.42 13.28
CA SER A 35 1.62 -0.84 12.55
C SER A 35 2.36 -1.87 13.42
N TYR A 36 2.02 -3.15 13.22
CA TYR A 36 2.77 -4.23 13.89
C TYR A 36 4.03 -4.62 13.12
N TRP A 37 4.11 -4.27 11.83
CA TRP A 37 5.21 -4.72 10.95
C TRP A 37 6.35 -3.71 10.82
N ALA A 38 6.13 -2.45 11.19
CA ALA A 38 7.13 -1.39 11.00
C ALA A 38 7.28 -0.49 12.24
N LYS A 39 7.05 -1.05 13.42
CA LYS A 39 7.23 -0.31 14.68
C LYS A 39 8.61 0.33 14.72
N HIS A 40 8.63 1.60 15.12
CA HIS A 40 9.85 2.40 15.29
C HIS A 40 10.62 2.70 14.00
N ILE A 41 10.01 2.48 12.83
CA ILE A 41 10.67 2.79 11.56
C ILE A 41 11.09 4.27 11.52
N PRO A 42 12.37 4.58 11.19
CA PRO A 42 12.80 5.97 11.08
C PRO A 42 12.14 6.69 9.90
N ARG A 43 11.90 7.98 10.05
CA ARG A 43 11.30 8.78 8.97
C ARG A 43 12.13 8.74 7.68
N ALA A 44 13.45 8.82 7.78
CA ALA A 44 14.32 8.76 6.60
C ALA A 44 14.15 7.45 5.82
N THR A 45 13.90 6.35 6.53
CA THR A 45 13.64 5.04 5.89
C THR A 45 12.31 5.06 5.15
N VAL A 46 11.27 5.63 5.76
CA VAL A 46 9.96 5.77 5.11
C VAL A 46 10.08 6.62 3.84
N GLU A 47 10.78 7.75 3.91
CA GLU A 47 10.97 8.64 2.77
C GLU A 47 11.68 7.94 1.62
N ARG A 48 12.73 7.18 1.92
CA ARG A 48 13.46 6.42 0.90
C ARG A 48 12.60 5.30 0.29
N ALA A 49 11.82 4.61 1.12
CA ALA A 49 10.91 3.58 0.63
C ALA A 49 9.86 4.16 -0.31
N ILE A 50 9.27 5.30 0.05
CA ILE A 50 8.29 6.00 -0.79
C ILE A 50 8.93 6.44 -2.11
N ALA A 51 10.14 6.97 -2.08
CA ALA A 51 10.83 7.44 -3.28
C ALA A 51 11.10 6.31 -4.29
N ASN A 52 11.20 5.07 -3.83
CA ASN A 52 11.52 3.90 -4.65
C ASN A 52 10.35 2.96 -4.85
N SER A 53 9.14 3.38 -4.56
CA SER A 53 7.95 2.55 -4.66
C SER A 53 6.85 3.28 -5.42
N LEU A 54 5.86 2.52 -5.88
CA LEU A 54 4.61 3.07 -6.39
C LEU A 54 3.65 3.20 -5.21
N CYS A 55 3.33 4.43 -4.82
CA CYS A 55 2.50 4.68 -3.66
C CYS A 55 1.13 5.21 -4.06
N PHE A 56 0.11 4.79 -3.34
CA PHE A 56 -1.27 5.21 -3.53
C PHE A 56 -1.75 5.91 -2.27
N GLY A 57 -2.28 7.10 -2.41
CA GLY A 57 -2.95 7.82 -1.32
C GLY A 57 -4.42 8.00 -1.63
N ILE A 58 -5.26 7.89 -0.62
CA ILE A 58 -6.66 8.28 -0.69
C ILE A 58 -6.83 9.54 0.14
N TYR A 59 -7.57 10.51 -0.40
CA TYR A 59 -7.75 11.83 0.20
C TYR A 59 -9.23 12.13 0.38
N ALA A 60 -9.59 12.66 1.56
CA ALA A 60 -10.95 13.08 1.85
C ALA A 60 -11.31 14.34 1.06
N PRO A 61 -12.60 14.70 1.00
CA PRO A 61 -13.03 15.93 0.30
C PRO A 61 -12.35 17.21 0.80
N ASP A 62 -11.91 17.24 2.06
CA ASP A 62 -11.17 18.38 2.64
C ASP A 62 -9.68 18.36 2.31
N GLY A 63 -9.21 17.36 1.57
CA GLY A 63 -7.82 17.24 1.17
C GLY A 63 -6.93 16.44 2.12
N GLN A 64 -7.41 16.06 3.30
CA GLN A 64 -6.64 15.26 4.23
C GLN A 64 -6.45 13.83 3.71
N GLN A 65 -5.26 13.29 3.89
CA GLN A 65 -5.00 11.90 3.53
C GLN A 65 -5.76 10.96 4.47
N ALA A 66 -6.47 10.00 3.88
CA ALA A 66 -7.32 9.06 4.60
C ALA A 66 -6.77 7.64 4.60
N ALA A 67 -6.00 7.27 3.58
CA ALA A 67 -5.48 5.91 3.41
C ALA A 67 -4.19 5.92 2.60
N PHE A 68 -3.49 4.80 2.64
CA PHE A 68 -2.20 4.65 1.98
C PHE A 68 -1.95 3.20 1.64
N CYS A 69 -1.25 2.95 0.54
CA CYS A 69 -0.52 1.70 0.34
C CYS A 69 0.72 1.94 -0.51
N ARG A 70 1.65 1.02 -0.41
CA ARG A 70 2.91 1.07 -1.13
C ARG A 70 3.10 -0.22 -1.89
N VAL A 71 3.52 -0.11 -3.16
CA VAL A 71 3.79 -1.27 -4.02
C VAL A 71 5.25 -1.22 -4.44
N VAL A 72 6.00 -2.26 -4.07
CA VAL A 72 7.38 -2.45 -4.53
C VAL A 72 7.29 -3.23 -5.84
N THR A 73 7.73 -2.63 -6.94
CA THR A 73 7.52 -3.20 -8.27
C THR A 73 8.54 -2.69 -9.27
N ASP A 74 8.89 -3.56 -10.22
CA ASP A 74 9.62 -3.16 -11.42
C ASP A 74 8.68 -2.71 -12.55
N ARG A 75 7.37 -2.75 -12.30
CA ARG A 75 6.30 -2.39 -13.25
C ARG A 75 6.27 -3.29 -14.50
N ALA A 76 6.88 -4.46 -14.41
CA ALA A 76 7.00 -5.37 -15.55
C ALA A 76 6.77 -6.84 -15.18
N THR A 77 7.32 -7.29 -14.05
CA THR A 77 7.31 -8.72 -13.71
C THR A 77 6.68 -9.03 -12.36
N PHE A 78 6.71 -8.10 -11.40
CA PHE A 78 6.43 -8.39 -10.00
C PHE A 78 5.88 -7.17 -9.28
N ALA A 79 4.97 -7.40 -8.34
CA ALA A 79 4.49 -6.38 -7.43
C ALA A 79 4.32 -6.96 -6.03
N TRP A 80 4.84 -6.27 -5.03
CA TRP A 80 4.64 -6.60 -3.61
C TRP A 80 3.88 -5.48 -2.94
N LEU A 81 2.65 -5.77 -2.54
CA LEU A 81 1.79 -4.81 -1.83
C LEU A 81 2.15 -4.81 -0.35
N CYS A 82 2.41 -3.64 0.18
CA CYS A 82 2.78 -3.47 1.59
C CYS A 82 2.31 -2.12 2.13
N ASP A 83 2.43 -1.95 3.44
CA ASP A 83 2.10 -0.71 4.16
C ASP A 83 0.68 -0.22 3.87
N VAL A 84 -0.29 -1.15 3.86
CA VAL A 84 -1.69 -0.83 3.61
C VAL A 84 -2.36 -0.40 4.91
N PHE A 85 -2.93 0.81 4.92
CA PHE A 85 -3.73 1.23 6.08
C PHE A 85 -4.79 2.26 5.68
N VAL A 86 -5.86 2.31 6.48
CA VAL A 86 -6.86 3.37 6.47
C VAL A 86 -6.83 4.02 7.83
N LEU A 87 -6.71 5.35 7.87
CA LEU A 87 -6.68 6.08 9.14
C LEU A 87 -8.01 5.91 9.90
N PRO A 88 -7.97 5.81 11.24
CA PRO A 88 -9.17 5.51 12.02
C PRO A 88 -10.37 6.42 11.75
N ALA A 89 -10.14 7.71 11.55
CA ALA A 89 -11.21 8.68 11.29
C ALA A 89 -11.96 8.43 9.96
N HIS A 90 -11.38 7.63 9.07
CA HIS A 90 -11.94 7.39 7.73
C HIS A 90 -12.38 5.94 7.52
N ARG A 91 -12.37 5.13 8.56
CA ARG A 91 -12.83 3.74 8.48
C ARG A 91 -14.36 3.69 8.37
N GLY A 92 -14.86 2.56 7.85
CA GLY A 92 -16.31 2.38 7.68
C GLY A 92 -16.85 2.88 6.36
N HIS A 93 -16.00 3.34 5.44
CA HIS A 93 -16.41 3.85 4.12
C HIS A 93 -16.00 2.92 2.97
N GLY A 94 -15.49 1.73 3.26
CA GLY A 94 -15.05 0.78 2.23
C GLY A 94 -13.76 1.20 1.52
N LEU A 95 -12.96 2.09 2.10
CA LEU A 95 -11.76 2.62 1.45
C LEU A 95 -10.67 1.58 1.28
N GLY A 96 -10.53 0.64 2.22
CA GLY A 96 -9.53 -0.43 2.10
C GLY A 96 -9.77 -1.29 0.87
N LYS A 97 -11.01 -1.71 0.65
CA LYS A 97 -11.39 -2.49 -0.53
C LYS A 97 -11.19 -1.69 -1.81
N TRP A 98 -11.61 -0.44 -1.79
CA TRP A 98 -11.49 0.44 -2.95
C TRP A 98 -10.03 0.68 -3.30
N LEU A 99 -9.17 0.87 -2.29
CA LEU A 99 -7.73 1.05 -2.47
C LEU A 99 -7.11 -0.14 -3.19
N VAL A 100 -7.39 -1.36 -2.74
CA VAL A 100 -6.86 -2.58 -3.37
C VAL A 100 -7.38 -2.72 -4.80
N LYS A 101 -8.67 -2.46 -5.00
CA LYS A 101 -9.28 -2.51 -6.34
C LYS A 101 -8.58 -1.54 -7.30
N GLN A 102 -8.38 -0.31 -6.87
CA GLN A 102 -7.74 0.71 -7.72
C GLN A 102 -6.25 0.41 -7.93
N MET A 103 -5.57 -0.09 -6.93
CA MET A 103 -4.16 -0.49 -7.07
C MET A 103 -4.03 -1.57 -8.15
N LEU A 104 -4.87 -2.60 -8.10
CA LEU A 104 -4.83 -3.68 -9.09
C LEU A 104 -5.22 -3.21 -10.49
N ALA A 105 -5.93 -2.10 -10.61
CA ALA A 105 -6.30 -1.51 -11.91
C ALA A 105 -5.23 -0.58 -12.49
N HIS A 106 -4.16 -0.30 -11.76
CA HIS A 106 -3.10 0.58 -12.26
C HIS A 106 -2.49 0.01 -13.55
N PRO A 107 -2.29 0.84 -14.59
CA PRO A 107 -1.79 0.36 -15.89
C PRO A 107 -0.45 -0.38 -15.82
N ASP A 108 0.44 0.05 -14.93
CA ASP A 108 1.76 -0.56 -14.80
C ASP A 108 1.76 -1.89 -14.04
N LEU A 109 0.62 -2.27 -13.46
CA LEU A 109 0.51 -3.51 -12.69
C LEU A 109 -0.29 -4.59 -13.40
N GLN A 110 -0.40 -4.47 -14.73
CA GLN A 110 -1.06 -5.47 -15.56
C GLN A 110 -0.05 -6.47 -16.12
N ASN A 111 -0.48 -7.72 -16.28
CA ASN A 111 0.32 -8.78 -16.93
C ASN A 111 1.64 -9.09 -16.20
N LEU A 112 1.71 -8.84 -14.91
CA LEU A 112 2.84 -9.24 -14.09
C LEU A 112 2.78 -10.75 -13.83
N ARG A 113 3.95 -11.40 -13.68
CA ARG A 113 4.00 -12.82 -13.34
C ARG A 113 3.42 -13.09 -11.95
N ARG A 114 3.55 -12.13 -11.04
CA ARG A 114 3.12 -12.34 -9.66
C ARG A 114 2.81 -11.02 -8.95
N HIS A 115 1.69 -11.03 -8.24
CA HIS A 115 1.39 -10.07 -7.19
C HIS A 115 1.53 -10.79 -5.86
N LEU A 116 2.30 -10.25 -4.92
CA LEU A 116 2.59 -10.85 -3.64
C LEU A 116 2.24 -9.90 -2.50
N LEU A 117 1.81 -10.45 -1.40
CA LEU A 117 1.68 -9.72 -0.14
C LEU A 117 1.85 -10.68 1.03
N ALA A 118 2.12 -10.13 2.20
CA ALA A 118 2.07 -10.86 3.45
C ALA A 118 1.12 -10.13 4.38
N THR A 119 0.26 -10.86 5.06
CA THR A 119 -0.67 -10.29 6.04
C THR A 119 -0.84 -11.24 7.20
N PHE A 120 -1.03 -10.68 8.40
CA PHE A 120 -1.29 -11.47 9.59
C PHE A 120 -2.76 -11.87 9.68
N ASP A 121 -3.68 -10.96 9.34
CA ASP A 121 -5.08 -11.10 9.69
C ASP A 121 -6.09 -10.74 8.59
N ALA A 122 -5.62 -10.36 7.39
CA ALA A 122 -6.51 -9.84 6.34
C ALA A 122 -6.61 -10.76 5.12
N HIS A 123 -6.33 -12.06 5.26
CA HIS A 123 -6.38 -13.01 4.14
C HIS A 123 -7.71 -12.96 3.40
N THR A 124 -8.83 -12.92 4.12
CA THR A 124 -10.17 -12.91 3.53
C THR A 124 -10.38 -11.69 2.63
N LEU A 125 -9.89 -10.53 3.07
CA LEU A 125 -9.99 -9.31 2.26
C LEU A 125 -9.28 -9.49 0.91
N TYR A 126 -8.03 -9.92 0.95
CA TYR A 126 -7.21 -10.02 -0.27
C TYR A 126 -7.64 -11.15 -1.18
N GLN A 127 -8.14 -12.26 -0.62
CA GLN A 127 -8.67 -13.38 -1.41
C GLN A 127 -9.82 -12.94 -2.31
N ARG A 128 -10.62 -11.96 -1.90
CA ARG A 128 -11.70 -11.42 -2.72
C ARG A 128 -11.21 -10.77 -4.01
N PHE A 129 -9.94 -10.35 -4.05
CA PHE A 129 -9.32 -9.71 -5.20
C PHE A 129 -8.45 -10.65 -6.02
N GLY A 130 -8.46 -11.95 -5.70
CA GLY A 130 -7.72 -12.94 -6.46
C GLY A 130 -6.38 -13.36 -5.86
N TYR A 131 -6.00 -12.81 -4.70
CA TYR A 131 -4.83 -13.31 -3.99
C TYR A 131 -5.14 -14.69 -3.42
N GLU A 132 -4.19 -15.60 -3.54
CA GLU A 132 -4.32 -16.98 -3.06
C GLU A 132 -3.08 -17.34 -2.23
N PRO A 133 -3.15 -18.39 -1.40
CA PRO A 133 -1.94 -18.93 -0.78
C PRO A 133 -0.89 -19.24 -1.83
N LEU A 134 0.39 -19.13 -1.48
CA LEU A 134 1.48 -19.44 -2.40
C LEU A 134 1.29 -20.82 -3.01
N ASP A 135 1.42 -20.91 -4.33
CA ASP A 135 1.30 -22.16 -5.07
C ASP A 135 2.34 -23.19 -4.59
N ARG A 136 3.57 -22.75 -4.39
CA ARG A 136 4.68 -23.59 -3.93
C ARG A 136 5.41 -22.89 -2.80
N PRO A 137 4.85 -22.87 -1.58
CA PRO A 137 5.53 -22.21 -0.46
C PRO A 137 6.90 -22.79 -0.15
N ASP A 138 7.12 -24.06 -0.51
CA ASP A 138 8.42 -24.72 -0.36
C ASP A 138 9.54 -24.13 -1.21
N ARG A 139 9.20 -23.29 -2.21
CA ARG A 139 10.17 -22.62 -3.07
C ARG A 139 10.62 -21.26 -2.57
N TRP A 140 9.99 -20.76 -1.50
CA TRP A 140 10.24 -19.41 -1.01
C TRP A 140 11.19 -19.46 0.17
N LEU A 141 12.20 -18.60 0.13
CA LEU A 141 13.16 -18.41 1.20
C LEU A 141 13.24 -16.95 1.56
N GLU A 142 13.55 -16.65 2.81
CA GLU A 142 13.71 -15.27 3.26
C GLU A 142 14.97 -15.11 4.11
N ILE A 143 15.53 -13.91 4.09
CA ILE A 143 16.44 -13.45 5.12
C ILE A 143 15.70 -12.34 5.85
N LYS A 144 15.42 -12.56 7.12
CA LYS A 144 14.65 -11.62 7.93
C LYS A 144 15.51 -11.08 9.06
N MET A 145 15.56 -9.75 9.17
CA MET A 145 16.25 -9.11 10.28
C MET A 145 15.30 -9.01 11.46
N ALA A 146 15.71 -9.49 12.63
CA ALA A 146 14.97 -9.31 13.87
C ALA A 146 15.16 -7.87 14.36
N ASN A 147 14.06 -7.20 14.73
CA ASN A 147 14.09 -5.84 15.29
C ASN A 147 14.89 -4.85 14.42
N PRO A 148 14.52 -4.66 13.13
CA PRO A 148 15.30 -3.82 12.22
C PRO A 148 15.37 -2.35 12.66
N TYR A 149 14.44 -1.90 13.50
CA TYR A 149 14.35 -0.51 13.92
C TYR A 149 14.52 -0.33 15.44
N GLY A 150 15.03 -1.33 16.12
CA GLY A 150 15.29 -1.26 17.55
C GLY A 150 14.22 -1.89 18.43
#